data_f423080c7e162019dd99b8f027c4b004
#
_entry.id   f423080c7e162019dd99b8f027c4b004
#
_cell.length_a   1.000
_cell.length_b   1.000
_cell.length_c   1.000
_cell.angle_alpha   90.00
_cell.angle_beta   90.00
_cell.angle_gamma   90.00
#
_symmetry.space_group_name_H-M   'P 1'
#
loop_
_entity.id
_entity.type
_entity.pdbx_description
1 polymer ?
#
loop_
_entity_poly.entity_id
_entity_poly.type
_entity_poly.pdbx_seq_one_letter_code
_entity_poly.pdbx_strand_id
1 'polypeptide(L)'
;MPTTDFLFIPFIYDNHWWCYAVKIRTLEIYAIDSMGKGVRDRKRIDKFVGENMAKFFCMLYNRPEWSIGLLSIQQSNIPSQPNLYDCGVIMLKAIKIWDGEDKYNGKSMPKYMNEELRQIRKNYVKYWILDNENIRIFEALDEYALL
;
A
#
# COMPACT_ATOMS: atom_id res chain seq x y z
N MET A 1 -2.78 22.41 -7.81
CA MET A 1 -3.16 21.44 -6.74
C MET A 1 -3.23 20.06 -7.34
N PRO A 2 -2.66 19.04 -6.71
CA PRO A 2 -2.84 17.67 -7.19
C PRO A 2 -4.33 17.33 -7.15
N THR A 3 -4.83 16.73 -8.22
CA THR A 3 -6.21 16.25 -8.31
C THR A 3 -6.39 14.90 -7.59
N THR A 4 -5.31 14.34 -7.08
CA THR A 4 -5.26 13.05 -6.38
C THR A 4 -5.67 13.22 -4.92
N ASP A 5 -6.61 12.41 -4.46
CA ASP A 5 -7.09 12.46 -3.07
C ASP A 5 -6.14 11.75 -2.09
N PHE A 6 -5.38 10.76 -2.58
CA PHE A 6 -4.49 9.93 -1.77
C PHE A 6 -3.09 9.82 -2.37
N LEU A 7 -2.10 9.74 -1.48
CA LEU A 7 -0.74 9.30 -1.78
C LEU A 7 -0.51 7.96 -1.08
N PHE A 8 -0.16 6.93 -1.83
CA PHE A 8 0.19 5.62 -1.28
C PHE A 8 1.71 5.43 -1.28
N ILE A 9 2.22 4.95 -0.16
CA ILE A 9 3.65 4.72 0.07
C ILE A 9 3.84 3.25 0.42
N PRO A 10 4.19 2.39 -0.55
CA PRO A 10 4.54 1.00 -0.27
C PRO A 10 5.78 0.91 0.61
N PHE A 11 5.76 0.01 1.57
CA PHE A 11 6.84 -0.19 2.52
C PHE A 11 7.12 -1.68 2.73
N ILE A 12 8.38 -2.04 2.88
CA ILE A 12 8.80 -3.40 3.21
C ILE A 12 9.75 -3.38 4.41
N TYR A 13 9.53 -4.27 5.35
CA TYR A 13 10.43 -4.52 6.46
C TYR A 13 10.29 -5.98 6.91
N ASP A 14 11.42 -6.65 7.12
CA ASP A 14 11.48 -8.04 7.57
C ASP A 14 10.58 -8.99 6.72
N ASN A 15 10.71 -8.87 5.39
CA ASN A 15 9.94 -9.62 4.38
C ASN A 15 8.42 -9.43 4.44
N HIS A 16 7.94 -8.40 5.11
CA HIS A 16 6.53 -8.05 5.16
C HIS A 16 6.25 -6.72 4.45
N TRP A 17 5.25 -6.72 3.56
CA TRP A 17 4.77 -5.56 2.82
C TRP A 17 3.52 -4.97 3.44
N TRP A 18 3.50 -3.66 3.57
CA TRP A 18 2.30 -2.86 3.83
C TRP A 18 2.40 -1.51 3.11
N CYS A 19 1.38 -0.68 3.20
CA CYS A 19 1.48 0.68 2.69
C CYS A 19 0.96 1.70 3.69
N TYR A 20 1.48 2.91 3.55
CA TYR A 20 0.89 4.08 4.18
C TYR A 20 0.07 4.82 3.14
N ALA A 21 -1.14 5.22 3.51
CA ALA A 21 -2.01 6.05 2.69
C ALA A 21 -2.15 7.41 3.34
N VAL A 22 -1.85 8.46 2.60
CA VAL A 22 -1.99 9.84 3.06
C VAL A 22 -3.17 10.47 2.36
N LYS A 23 -4.14 10.97 3.12
CA LYS A 23 -5.19 11.85 2.62
C LYS A 23 -4.59 13.23 2.39
N ILE A 24 -4.41 13.62 1.15
CA ILE A 24 -3.69 14.86 0.79
C ILE A 24 -4.35 16.11 1.36
N ARG A 25 -5.68 16.14 1.39
CA ARG A 25 -6.43 17.32 1.85
C ARG A 25 -6.36 17.56 3.34
N THR A 26 -6.30 16.50 4.13
CA THR A 26 -6.32 16.55 5.61
C THR A 26 -4.99 16.23 6.24
N LEU A 27 -4.05 15.66 5.47
CA LEU A 27 -2.76 15.15 5.91
C LEU A 27 -2.86 14.05 6.98
N GLU A 28 -3.97 13.33 6.98
CA GLU A 28 -4.13 12.13 7.79
C GLU A 28 -3.39 10.97 7.16
N ILE A 29 -2.62 10.23 7.95
CA ILE A 29 -1.87 9.06 7.50
C ILE A 29 -2.47 7.80 8.10
N TYR A 30 -2.69 6.80 7.24
CA TYR A 30 -3.19 5.47 7.60
C TYR A 30 -2.16 4.43 7.24
N ALA A 31 -1.92 3.47 8.13
CA ALA A 31 -1.17 2.27 7.81
C ALA A 31 -2.15 1.15 7.41
N ILE A 32 -2.06 0.70 6.19
CA ILE A 32 -2.85 -0.39 5.63
C ILE A 32 -1.99 -1.65 5.66
N ASP A 33 -2.21 -2.48 6.67
CA ASP A 33 -1.35 -3.61 6.99
C ASP A 33 -2.18 -4.84 7.37
N SER A 34 -2.03 -5.89 6.58
CA SER A 34 -2.74 -7.16 6.79
C SER A 34 -2.21 -8.02 7.95
N MET A 35 -1.07 -7.68 8.53
CA MET A 35 -0.58 -8.25 9.81
C MET A 35 -0.92 -7.39 11.02
N GLY A 36 -1.40 -6.17 10.80
CA GLY A 36 -1.73 -5.24 11.87
C GLY A 36 -0.53 -4.87 12.72
N LYS A 37 -0.73 -4.78 14.04
CA LYS A 37 0.33 -4.37 14.98
C LYS A 37 1.36 -5.46 15.29
N GLY A 38 1.27 -6.63 14.67
CA GLY A 38 2.16 -7.77 14.94
C GLY A 38 3.57 -7.65 14.35
N VAL A 39 3.82 -6.65 13.53
CA VAL A 39 5.16 -6.43 12.94
C VAL A 39 6.11 -5.89 14.00
N ARG A 40 7.27 -6.55 14.11
CA ARG A 40 8.36 -6.09 14.98
C ARG A 40 8.77 -4.66 14.62
N ASP A 41 9.10 -3.87 15.61
CA ASP A 41 9.52 -2.47 15.46
C ASP A 41 8.49 -1.53 14.80
N ARG A 42 7.23 -1.96 14.63
CA ARG A 42 6.22 -1.20 13.93
C ARG A 42 6.04 0.23 14.47
N LYS A 43 6.01 0.40 15.79
CA LYS A 43 5.90 1.75 16.40
C LYS A 43 7.04 2.68 16.02
N ARG A 44 8.28 2.14 15.97
CA ARG A 44 9.46 2.90 15.58
C ARG A 44 9.39 3.30 14.12
N ILE A 45 8.95 2.39 13.26
CA ILE A 45 8.78 2.63 11.82
C ILE A 45 7.70 3.67 11.58
N ASP A 46 6.53 3.53 12.21
CA ASP A 46 5.43 4.50 12.11
C ASP A 46 5.86 5.91 12.54
N LYS A 47 6.60 6.02 13.63
CA LYS A 47 7.16 7.30 14.07
C LYS A 47 8.10 7.90 13.03
N PHE A 48 9.01 7.11 12.50
CA PHE A 48 9.94 7.54 11.46
C PHE A 48 9.22 8.01 10.19
N VAL A 49 8.22 7.26 9.73
CA VAL A 49 7.40 7.63 8.57
C VAL A 49 6.63 8.92 8.84
N GLY A 50 5.98 9.05 9.99
CA GLY A 50 5.24 10.26 10.36
C GLY A 50 6.12 11.51 10.41
N GLU A 51 7.33 11.41 10.95
CA GLU A 51 8.29 12.52 11.00
C GLU A 51 8.76 12.93 9.60
N ASN A 52 9.08 11.97 8.76
CA ASN A 52 9.55 12.26 7.39
C ASN A 52 8.45 12.78 6.48
N MET A 53 7.23 12.27 6.62
CA MET A 53 6.09 12.78 5.88
C MET A 53 5.70 14.20 6.30
N ALA A 54 5.79 14.52 7.59
CA ALA A 54 5.61 15.90 8.07
C ALA A 54 6.61 16.87 7.41
N LYS A 55 7.89 16.50 7.38
CA LYS A 55 8.93 17.27 6.68
C LYS A 55 8.66 17.40 5.19
N PHE A 56 8.30 16.31 4.53
CA PHE A 56 7.99 16.29 3.11
C PHE A 56 6.85 17.26 2.75
N PHE A 57 5.74 17.21 3.47
CA PHE A 57 4.60 18.09 3.21
C PHE A 57 4.88 19.55 3.57
N CYS A 58 5.67 19.79 4.61
CA CYS A 58 6.16 21.10 4.97
C CYS A 58 6.95 21.75 3.81
N MET A 59 7.83 20.99 3.19
CA MET A 59 8.60 21.43 2.02
C MET A 59 7.70 21.61 0.78
N LEU A 60 6.85 20.61 0.51
CA LEU A 60 5.99 20.61 -0.68
C LEU A 60 5.03 21.80 -0.72
N TYR A 61 4.45 22.15 0.41
CA TYR A 61 3.49 23.24 0.52
C TYR A 61 4.11 24.57 0.99
N ASN A 62 5.42 24.61 1.19
CA ASN A 62 6.14 25.77 1.74
C ASN A 62 5.51 26.27 3.06
N ARG A 63 5.23 25.35 3.98
CA ARG A 63 4.59 25.59 5.27
C ARG A 63 5.52 25.19 6.42
N PRO A 64 6.51 26.01 6.79
CA PRO A 64 7.49 25.69 7.82
C PRO A 64 6.87 25.41 9.20
N GLU A 65 5.70 25.96 9.50
CA GLU A 65 4.94 25.71 10.71
C GLU A 65 4.50 24.23 10.88
N TRP A 66 4.36 23.49 9.79
CA TRP A 66 4.00 22.08 9.83
C TRP A 66 5.15 21.17 10.25
N SER A 67 6.39 21.68 10.22
CA SER A 67 7.57 20.92 10.63
C SER A 67 7.63 20.65 12.15
N ILE A 68 6.79 21.31 12.93
CA ILE A 68 6.80 21.25 14.39
C ILE A 68 6.04 20.03 14.92
N GLY A 69 5.20 19.37 14.09
CA GLY A 69 4.36 18.24 14.48
C GLY A 69 4.76 16.93 13.85
N LEU A 70 4.67 15.86 14.62
CA LEU A 70 4.65 14.49 14.12
C LEU A 70 3.26 14.22 13.53
N LEU A 71 3.19 13.79 12.27
CA LEU A 71 1.93 13.27 11.75
C LEU A 71 1.68 11.90 12.39
N SER A 72 0.61 11.79 13.16
CA SER A 72 0.23 10.51 13.76
C SER A 72 -0.30 9.54 12.72
N ILE A 73 0.10 8.27 12.85
CA ILE A 73 -0.34 7.21 11.94
C ILE A 73 -1.47 6.43 12.59
N GLN A 74 -2.61 6.40 11.91
CA GLN A 74 -3.77 5.61 12.28
C GLN A 74 -3.67 4.22 11.65
N GLN A 75 -4.14 3.18 12.35
CA GLN A 75 -4.22 1.84 11.77
C GLN A 75 -5.53 1.69 11.02
N SER A 76 -5.44 1.31 9.75
CA SER A 76 -6.60 0.93 8.97
C SER A 76 -7.11 -0.44 9.41
N ASN A 77 -8.43 -0.59 9.46
CA ASN A 77 -9.06 -1.84 9.87
C ASN A 77 -9.34 -2.73 8.65
N ILE A 78 -8.28 -3.35 8.14
CA ILE A 78 -8.40 -4.35 7.08
C ILE A 78 -8.32 -5.76 7.65
N PRO A 79 -8.93 -6.76 6.99
CA PRO A 79 -8.84 -8.15 7.42
C PRO A 79 -7.41 -8.67 7.44
N SER A 80 -7.12 -9.53 8.41
CA SER A 80 -5.81 -10.19 8.52
C SER A 80 -5.56 -11.14 7.36
N GLN A 81 -4.30 -11.21 6.92
CA GLN A 81 -3.88 -12.14 5.88
C GLN A 81 -3.99 -13.60 6.36
N PRO A 82 -4.36 -14.53 5.46
CA PRO A 82 -4.53 -15.94 5.81
C PRO A 82 -3.20 -16.74 5.84
N ASN A 83 -2.10 -16.16 5.34
CA ASN A 83 -0.79 -16.80 5.25
C ASN A 83 0.34 -15.77 5.45
N LEU A 84 1.59 -16.21 5.38
CA LEU A 84 2.77 -15.37 5.65
C LEU A 84 3.43 -14.76 4.40
N TYR A 85 2.90 -15.02 3.19
CA TYR A 85 3.56 -14.66 1.94
C TYR A 85 2.72 -13.79 0.98
N ASP A 86 1.44 -13.60 1.23
CA ASP A 86 0.57 -12.80 0.34
C ASP A 86 0.38 -11.33 0.78
N CYS A 87 1.18 -10.85 1.72
CA CYS A 87 1.11 -9.46 2.19
C CYS A 87 1.21 -8.43 1.05
N GLY A 88 2.13 -8.63 0.10
CA GLY A 88 2.29 -7.75 -1.05
C GLY A 88 1.08 -7.73 -1.97
N VAL A 89 0.47 -8.89 -2.23
CA VAL A 89 -0.76 -8.99 -3.05
C VAL A 89 -1.93 -8.29 -2.37
N ILE A 90 -2.09 -8.49 -1.06
CA ILE A 90 -3.14 -7.84 -0.27
C ILE A 90 -2.92 -6.33 -0.24
N MET A 91 -1.69 -5.87 -0.07
CA MET A 91 -1.33 -4.45 -0.14
C MET A 91 -1.72 -3.85 -1.49
N LEU A 92 -1.38 -4.48 -2.61
CA LEU A 92 -1.73 -4.00 -3.95
C LEU A 92 -3.24 -3.93 -4.16
N LYS A 93 -3.99 -4.92 -3.67
CA LYS A 93 -5.46 -4.89 -3.71
C LYS A 93 -6.01 -3.77 -2.84
N ALA A 94 -5.47 -3.57 -1.65
CA ALA A 94 -5.90 -2.49 -0.77
C ALA A 94 -5.67 -1.11 -1.40
N ILE A 95 -4.51 -0.86 -2.01
CA ILE A 95 -4.21 0.38 -2.74
C ILE A 95 -5.28 0.64 -3.83
N LYS A 96 -5.71 -0.41 -4.52
CA LYS A 96 -6.67 -0.28 -5.61
C LYS A 96 -8.09 0.06 -5.14
N ILE A 97 -8.52 -0.43 -3.99
CA ILE A 97 -9.93 -0.42 -3.60
C ILE A 97 -10.24 0.37 -2.32
N TRP A 98 -9.24 0.73 -1.50
CA TRP A 98 -9.46 1.46 -0.25
C TRP A 98 -9.99 2.87 -0.51
N ASP A 99 -11.12 3.20 0.12
CA ASP A 99 -11.83 4.46 -0.09
C ASP A 99 -11.48 5.57 0.91
N GLY A 100 -10.54 5.30 1.82
CA GLY A 100 -10.13 6.23 2.85
C GLY A 100 -10.87 6.10 4.19
N GLU A 101 -11.84 5.19 4.27
CA GLU A 101 -12.65 4.96 5.48
C GLU A 101 -12.76 3.49 5.88
N ASP A 102 -11.78 2.68 5.49
CA ASP A 102 -11.74 1.23 5.72
C ASP A 102 -12.90 0.47 5.06
N LYS A 103 -13.42 1.02 3.98
CA LYS A 103 -14.54 0.46 3.23
C LYS A 103 -14.22 0.27 1.76
N TYR A 104 -15.02 -0.53 1.14
CA TYR A 104 -15.05 -0.74 -0.29
C TYR A 104 -16.51 -0.83 -0.74
N ASN A 105 -16.95 0.08 -1.59
CA ASN A 105 -18.35 0.19 -2.02
C ASN A 105 -19.35 0.20 -0.84
N GLY A 106 -19.04 0.93 0.23
CA GLY A 106 -19.88 1.03 1.42
C GLY A 106 -19.88 -0.22 2.33
N LYS A 107 -19.07 -1.23 2.00
CA LYS A 107 -18.91 -2.47 2.78
C LYS A 107 -17.54 -2.52 3.42
N SER A 108 -17.34 -3.42 4.37
CA SER A 108 -16.01 -3.70 4.94
C SER A 108 -15.02 -4.11 3.86
N MET A 109 -13.75 -3.83 4.07
CA MET A 109 -12.69 -4.30 3.19
C MET A 109 -12.75 -5.82 3.05
N PRO A 110 -12.52 -6.37 1.84
CA PRO A 110 -12.68 -7.79 1.59
C PRO A 110 -11.62 -8.61 2.32
N LYS A 111 -12.05 -9.76 2.85
CA LYS A 111 -11.17 -10.81 3.37
C LYS A 111 -10.94 -11.83 2.27
N TYR A 112 -9.68 -12.07 1.94
CA TYR A 112 -9.30 -13.02 0.89
C TYR A 112 -8.93 -14.38 1.48
N MET A 113 -9.35 -15.43 0.78
CA MET A 113 -8.92 -16.81 1.04
C MET A 113 -7.64 -17.12 0.24
N ASN A 114 -6.92 -18.16 0.63
CA ASN A 114 -5.66 -18.55 -0.03
C ASN A 114 -5.82 -18.78 -1.55
N GLU A 115 -6.90 -19.42 -1.98
CA GLU A 115 -7.13 -19.70 -3.40
C GLU A 115 -7.46 -18.41 -4.18
N GLU A 116 -8.22 -17.49 -3.60
CA GLU A 116 -8.47 -16.18 -4.20
C GLU A 116 -7.17 -15.38 -4.37
N LEU A 117 -6.31 -15.36 -3.35
CA LEU A 117 -5.01 -14.69 -3.41
C LEU A 117 -4.09 -15.32 -4.45
N ARG A 118 -4.10 -16.65 -4.57
CA ARG A 118 -3.38 -17.36 -5.62
C ARG A 118 -3.83 -16.92 -7.01
N GLN A 119 -5.14 -16.81 -7.24
CA GLN A 119 -5.70 -16.37 -8.51
C GLN A 119 -5.39 -14.89 -8.79
N ILE A 120 -5.51 -14.02 -7.80
CA ILE A 120 -5.17 -12.60 -7.91
C ILE A 120 -3.69 -12.43 -8.30
N ARG A 121 -2.79 -13.16 -7.66
CA ARG A 121 -1.35 -13.15 -7.94
C ARG A 121 -1.05 -13.57 -9.39
N LYS A 122 -1.68 -14.64 -9.87
CA LYS A 122 -1.57 -15.08 -11.27
C LYS A 122 -2.06 -13.99 -12.22
N ASN A 123 -3.18 -13.35 -11.92
CA ASN A 123 -3.73 -12.29 -12.75
C ASN A 123 -2.82 -11.07 -12.82
N TYR A 124 -2.21 -10.65 -11.70
CA TYR A 124 -1.25 -9.55 -11.71
C TYR A 124 -0.05 -9.85 -12.59
N VAL A 125 0.57 -11.03 -12.44
CA VAL A 125 1.71 -11.44 -13.27
C VAL A 125 1.31 -11.44 -14.74
N LYS A 126 0.17 -12.04 -15.09
CA LYS A 126 -0.36 -12.06 -16.44
C LYS A 126 -0.55 -10.66 -17.02
N TYR A 127 -1.20 -9.77 -16.29
CA TYR A 127 -1.46 -8.41 -16.76
C TYR A 127 -0.18 -7.61 -16.94
N TRP A 128 0.78 -7.72 -16.03
CA TRP A 128 2.05 -7.00 -16.15
C TRP A 128 2.91 -7.51 -17.30
N ILE A 129 2.98 -8.82 -17.51
CA ILE A 129 3.74 -9.39 -18.63
C ILE A 129 3.10 -9.03 -19.97
N LEU A 130 1.76 -9.13 -20.08
CA LEU A 130 1.02 -8.90 -21.32
C LEU A 130 0.60 -7.44 -21.54
N ASP A 131 1.02 -6.53 -20.68
CA ASP A 131 0.73 -5.10 -20.84
C ASP A 131 1.39 -4.56 -22.11
N ASN A 132 0.64 -3.75 -22.87
CA ASN A 132 1.13 -3.17 -24.13
C ASN A 132 2.30 -2.20 -23.90
N GLU A 133 2.42 -1.62 -22.72
CA GLU A 133 3.55 -0.77 -22.33
C GLU A 133 4.79 -1.57 -21.88
N ASN A 134 4.68 -2.90 -21.76
CA ASN A 134 5.80 -3.76 -21.43
C ASN A 134 6.71 -3.95 -22.65
N ILE A 135 7.75 -3.14 -22.75
CA ILE A 135 8.71 -3.20 -23.87
C ILE A 135 9.50 -4.51 -23.96
N ARG A 136 9.47 -5.33 -22.89
CA ARG A 136 10.17 -6.64 -22.83
C ARG A 136 9.22 -7.83 -22.86
N ILE A 137 8.02 -7.65 -23.36
CA ILE A 137 7.00 -8.71 -23.39
C ILE A 137 7.50 -9.99 -24.08
N PHE A 138 8.17 -9.87 -25.22
CA PHE A 138 8.67 -11.02 -25.98
C PHE A 138 9.84 -11.72 -25.28
N GLU A 139 10.75 -10.97 -24.66
CA GLU A 139 11.85 -11.53 -23.88
C GLU A 139 11.31 -12.32 -22.68
N ALA A 140 10.33 -11.77 -21.96
CA ALA A 140 9.72 -12.44 -20.82
C ALA A 140 8.97 -13.72 -21.22
N LEU A 141 8.24 -13.70 -22.35
CA LEU A 141 7.51 -14.86 -22.83
C LEU A 141 8.46 -15.97 -23.30
N ASP A 142 9.56 -15.61 -23.94
CA ASP A 142 10.59 -16.56 -24.41
C ASP A 142 11.33 -17.20 -23.21
N GLU A 143 11.77 -16.38 -22.23
CA GLU A 143 12.49 -16.86 -21.05
C GLU A 143 11.69 -17.89 -20.23
N TYR A 144 10.39 -17.71 -20.15
CA TYR A 144 9.50 -18.60 -19.41
C TYR A 144 8.81 -19.67 -20.30
N ALA A 145 9.26 -19.83 -21.54
CA ALA A 145 8.72 -20.79 -22.53
C ALA A 145 7.19 -20.68 -22.68
N LEU A 146 6.67 -19.47 -22.69
CA LEU A 146 5.24 -19.18 -22.85
C LEU A 146 4.85 -18.82 -24.29
N LEU A 147 5.81 -18.88 -25.21
CA LEU A 147 5.63 -18.72 -26.65
C LEU A 147 5.33 -20.03 -27.33
#